data_95f41948142796d6fe5d5c8e35f448e9
#
_entry.id   95f41948142796d6fe5d5c8e35f448e9
#
_cell.length_a   1.000
_cell.length_b   1.000
_cell.length_c   1.000
_cell.angle_alpha   90.00
_cell.angle_beta   90.00
_cell.angle_gamma   90.00
#
_symmetry.space_group_name_H-M   'P 1'
#
loop_
_entity.id
_entity.type
_entity.pdbx_description
1 polymer ?
#
loop_
_entity_poly.entity_id
_entity_poly.type
_entity_poly.pdbx_seq_one_letter_code
_entity_poly.pdbx_strand_id
1 'polypeptide(L)'
;VTIRILANREPYSSYAEASRPDDTNDPSGPFIFLNGPAGLDDPSPDIIVIPAEDFLVLRPVYSADRGKGTIYVAYGSVALMERAFDSGCADYIREPWALPELRARIGRLFGQKFRIGERAVELGRRLLSGKTAAIELSENESRLLRILLLNAPLPVPRNAAFAALSSSAREERHALSRCVISLRRKMDTVEPGLGARLRAVRGFGYRMMVDICG
;
A
#
# COMPACT_ATOMS: atom_id res chain seq x y z
N VAL A 1 3.00 10.22 7.32
CA VAL A 1 3.30 8.82 6.94
C VAL A 1 4.53 8.38 7.69
N THR A 2 4.39 7.41 8.60
CA THR A 2 5.53 6.85 9.34
C THR A 2 6.03 5.61 8.60
N ILE A 3 7.32 5.60 8.27
CA ILE A 3 7.96 4.53 7.52
C ILE A 3 8.99 3.89 8.44
N ARG A 4 8.81 2.61 8.74
CA ARG A 4 9.79 1.82 9.49
C ARG A 4 10.55 0.91 8.57
N ILE A 5 11.87 0.92 8.68
CA ILE A 5 12.78 0.11 7.88
C ILE A 5 13.50 -0.85 8.82
N LEU A 6 13.28 -2.14 8.64
CA LEU A 6 14.04 -3.16 9.34
C LEU A 6 15.39 -3.34 8.63
N ALA A 7 16.44 -2.84 9.26
CA ALA A 7 17.79 -2.79 8.70
C ALA A 7 18.66 -3.87 9.36
N ASN A 8 18.47 -5.13 8.98
CA ASN A 8 19.20 -6.26 9.58
C ASN A 8 20.56 -6.52 8.94
N ARG A 9 20.93 -5.78 7.88
CA ARG A 9 22.15 -6.02 7.09
C ARG A 9 22.83 -4.72 6.72
N GLU A 10 24.17 -4.75 6.59
CA GLU A 10 24.92 -3.67 5.99
C GLU A 10 24.56 -3.48 4.49
N PRO A 11 24.50 -2.22 3.99
CA PRO A 11 24.83 -0.97 4.69
C PRO A 11 23.68 -0.39 5.54
N TYR A 12 22.54 -1.05 5.66
CA TYR A 12 21.33 -0.47 6.26
C TYR A 12 21.38 -0.45 7.79
N SER A 13 22.12 -1.35 8.43
CA SER A 13 22.32 -1.34 9.88
C SER A 13 23.03 -0.08 10.37
N SER A 14 23.96 0.47 9.57
CA SER A 14 24.62 1.74 9.89
C SER A 14 23.67 2.94 9.85
N TYR A 15 22.62 2.92 9.04
CA TYR A 15 21.56 3.94 9.07
C TYR A 15 20.71 3.87 10.35
N ALA A 16 20.49 2.66 10.88
CA ALA A 16 19.75 2.50 12.14
C ALA A 16 20.52 3.06 13.35
N GLU A 17 21.85 2.93 13.34
CA GLU A 17 22.71 3.50 14.38
C GLU A 17 22.80 5.03 14.30
N ALA A 18 22.74 5.60 13.07
CA ALA A 18 22.78 7.03 12.83
C ALA A 18 21.44 7.73 13.11
N SER A 19 20.31 7.02 12.96
CA SER A 19 18.96 7.56 13.14
C SER A 19 18.53 7.49 14.61
N ARG A 20 19.09 8.36 15.47
CA ARG A 20 18.60 8.53 16.85
C ARG A 20 17.30 9.34 16.84
N PRO A 21 16.34 9.06 17.75
CA PRO A 21 15.03 9.71 17.79
C PRO A 21 15.04 11.23 17.99
N ASP A 22 16.16 11.83 18.36
CA ASP A 22 16.29 13.26 18.69
C ASP A 22 16.67 14.17 17.49
N ASP A 23 16.92 13.60 16.31
CA ASP A 23 17.29 14.39 15.12
C ASP A 23 16.04 14.84 14.35
N THR A 24 15.34 15.84 14.88
CA THR A 24 14.23 16.53 14.20
C THR A 24 14.65 17.24 12.90
N ASN A 25 15.91 17.19 12.54
CA ASN A 25 16.52 17.83 11.35
C ASN A 25 17.05 16.80 10.32
N ASP A 26 16.62 15.55 10.37
CA ASP A 26 17.04 14.54 9.40
C ASP A 26 16.51 14.88 8.00
N PRO A 27 17.38 15.18 7.00
CA PRO A 27 16.98 15.41 5.63
C PRO A 27 16.41 14.15 4.95
N SER A 28 16.48 12.97 5.58
CA SER A 28 15.92 11.71 5.09
C SER A 28 14.40 11.60 5.25
N GLY A 29 13.77 12.46 6.04
CA GLY A 29 12.30 12.50 6.20
C GLY A 29 11.76 11.50 7.23
N PRO A 30 10.52 11.04 7.11
CA PRO A 30 9.80 10.27 8.14
C PRO A 30 10.25 8.80 8.24
N PHE A 31 11.52 8.52 8.00
CA PHE A 31 12.06 7.16 8.07
C PHE A 31 12.56 6.85 9.48
N ILE A 32 12.17 5.71 10.01
CA ILE A 32 12.66 5.14 11.26
C ILE A 32 13.36 3.81 10.92
N PHE A 33 14.67 3.77 11.10
CA PHE A 33 15.44 2.55 10.92
C PHE A 33 15.47 1.75 12.22
N LEU A 34 15.21 0.44 12.13
CA LEU A 34 15.18 -0.46 13.26
C LEU A 34 16.17 -1.61 13.04
N ASN A 35 16.95 -1.94 14.07
CA ASN A 35 17.77 -3.15 14.09
C ASN A 35 16.94 -4.33 14.61
N GLY A 36 16.51 -5.19 13.70
CA GLY A 36 15.73 -6.37 14.03
C GLY A 36 14.25 -6.14 14.27
N PRO A 37 13.48 -7.22 14.52
CA PRO A 37 12.02 -7.17 14.68
C PRO A 37 11.56 -6.57 16.01
N ALA A 38 12.47 -6.22 16.93
CA ALA A 38 12.14 -5.56 18.19
C ALA A 38 11.57 -4.16 17.91
N GLY A 39 10.33 -3.91 18.36
CA GLY A 39 9.66 -2.60 18.20
C GLY A 39 8.52 -2.57 17.17
N LEU A 40 8.06 -3.72 16.71
CA LEU A 40 6.84 -3.82 15.89
C LEU A 40 5.56 -3.63 16.73
N ASP A 41 5.67 -3.60 18.06
CA ASP A 41 4.55 -3.49 19.02
C ASP A 41 4.06 -2.05 19.25
N ASP A 42 4.75 -1.06 18.70
CA ASP A 42 4.40 0.35 18.82
C ASP A 42 3.34 0.78 17.76
N PRO A 43 2.62 1.92 17.89
CA PRO A 43 1.48 2.27 17.05
C PRO A 43 1.79 2.06 15.56
N SER A 44 0.96 1.26 14.93
CA SER A 44 1.18 0.64 13.62
C SER A 44 1.73 1.62 12.58
N PRO A 45 2.93 1.38 12.05
CA PRO A 45 3.50 2.20 10.98
C PRO A 45 2.65 2.09 9.71
N ASP A 46 2.70 3.13 8.90
CA ASP A 46 2.01 3.14 7.60
C ASP A 46 2.66 2.16 6.62
N ILE A 47 4.00 2.09 6.67
CA ILE A 47 4.81 1.18 5.86
C ILE A 47 5.84 0.48 6.73
N ILE A 48 6.03 -0.80 6.45
CA ILE A 48 7.18 -1.57 6.91
C ILE A 48 8.00 -1.98 5.69
N VAL A 49 9.26 -1.59 5.68
CA VAL A 49 10.26 -2.06 4.70
C VAL A 49 11.06 -3.15 5.39
N ILE A 50 11.02 -4.37 4.87
CA ILE A 50 11.48 -5.58 5.58
C ILE A 50 12.30 -6.49 4.66
N PRO A 51 13.40 -7.13 5.14
CA PRO A 51 14.07 -8.18 4.39
C PRO A 51 13.09 -9.27 3.95
N ALA A 52 13.21 -9.74 2.72
CA ALA A 52 12.28 -10.71 2.15
C ALA A 52 12.25 -12.03 2.92
N GLU A 53 13.41 -12.47 3.44
CA GLU A 53 13.49 -13.66 4.28
C GLU A 53 12.65 -13.50 5.56
N ASP A 54 12.79 -12.36 6.24
CA ASP A 54 12.03 -12.06 7.45
C ASP A 54 10.54 -11.92 7.16
N PHE A 55 10.19 -11.25 6.06
CA PHE A 55 8.80 -11.12 5.62
C PHE A 55 8.13 -12.48 5.40
N LEU A 56 8.81 -13.41 4.74
CA LEU A 56 8.28 -14.74 4.45
C LEU A 56 8.10 -15.60 5.73
N VAL A 57 8.95 -15.40 6.74
CA VAL A 57 8.86 -16.09 8.03
C VAL A 57 7.79 -15.46 8.93
N LEU A 58 7.76 -14.14 9.01
CA LEU A 58 6.91 -13.38 9.93
C LEU A 58 5.48 -13.16 9.40
N ARG A 59 5.23 -13.43 8.13
CA ARG A 59 3.91 -13.25 7.49
C ARG A 59 2.74 -13.85 8.28
N PRO A 60 2.82 -15.07 8.88
CA PRO A 60 1.73 -15.60 9.68
C PRO A 60 1.36 -14.70 10.86
N VAL A 61 2.35 -14.06 11.49
CA VAL A 61 2.17 -13.15 12.62
C VAL A 61 1.53 -11.84 12.14
N TYR A 62 2.02 -11.26 11.05
CA TYR A 62 1.48 -10.02 10.48
C TYR A 62 0.11 -10.20 9.82
N SER A 63 -0.24 -11.41 9.37
CA SER A 63 -1.57 -11.69 8.83
C SER A 63 -2.67 -11.63 9.87
N ALA A 64 -2.35 -11.86 11.14
CA ALA A 64 -3.28 -11.69 12.25
C ALA A 64 -3.56 -10.20 12.56
N ASP A 65 -2.61 -9.32 12.24
CA ASP A 65 -2.66 -7.86 12.47
C ASP A 65 -3.23 -7.06 11.25
N ARG A 66 -3.88 -7.75 10.31
CA ARG A 66 -4.46 -7.17 9.08
C ARG A 66 -5.47 -6.04 9.30
N GLY A 67 -5.85 -5.76 10.55
CA GLY A 67 -6.73 -4.65 10.91
C GLY A 67 -6.10 -3.25 10.82
N LYS A 68 -4.78 -3.14 10.77
CA LYS A 68 -4.08 -1.86 10.95
C LYS A 68 -3.60 -1.13 9.70
N GLY A 69 -3.81 -1.67 8.51
CA GLY A 69 -3.53 -0.95 7.26
C GLY A 69 -2.06 -0.77 6.89
N THR A 70 -1.17 -1.47 7.55
CA THR A 70 0.26 -1.41 7.26
C THR A 70 0.57 -2.01 5.90
N ILE A 71 1.33 -1.30 5.08
CA ILE A 71 1.83 -1.76 3.78
C ILE A 71 3.22 -2.34 3.97
N TYR A 72 3.45 -3.53 3.44
CA TYR A 72 4.75 -4.19 3.45
C TYR A 72 5.44 -4.02 2.11
N VAL A 73 6.68 -3.52 2.16
CA VAL A 73 7.62 -3.48 1.04
C VAL A 73 8.75 -4.42 1.39
N ALA A 74 8.89 -5.50 0.65
CA ALA A 74 9.99 -6.44 0.88
C ALA A 74 11.24 -6.03 0.10
N TYR A 75 12.43 -6.38 0.60
CA TYR A 75 13.68 -6.17 -0.13
C TYR A 75 14.63 -7.36 0.00
N GLY A 76 15.50 -7.54 -0.99
CA GLY A 76 16.49 -8.63 -0.99
C GLY A 76 16.89 -9.13 -2.38
N SER A 77 17.27 -10.39 -2.48
CA SER A 77 17.69 -11.00 -3.73
C SER A 77 16.50 -11.24 -4.68
N VAL A 78 16.77 -11.22 -5.99
CA VAL A 78 15.76 -11.49 -7.03
C VAL A 78 15.08 -12.85 -6.85
N ALA A 79 15.79 -13.83 -6.28
CA ALA A 79 15.26 -15.19 -6.08
C ALA A 79 14.06 -15.25 -5.13
N LEU A 80 13.88 -14.25 -4.26
CA LEU A 80 12.77 -14.21 -3.30
C LEU A 80 11.60 -13.34 -3.76
N MET A 81 11.77 -12.61 -4.87
CA MET A 81 10.81 -11.60 -5.32
C MET A 81 9.41 -12.20 -5.58
N GLU A 82 9.32 -13.25 -6.37
CA GLU A 82 8.04 -13.90 -6.70
C GLU A 82 7.33 -14.38 -5.44
N ARG A 83 8.04 -15.09 -4.57
CA ARG A 83 7.50 -15.57 -3.29
C ARG A 83 7.02 -14.46 -2.38
N ALA A 84 7.72 -13.32 -2.37
CA ALA A 84 7.31 -12.16 -1.57
C ALA A 84 6.01 -11.55 -2.10
N PHE A 85 5.86 -11.41 -3.43
CA PHE A 85 4.61 -10.94 -4.03
C PHE A 85 3.46 -11.91 -3.79
N ASP A 86 3.66 -13.20 -4.00
CA ASP A 86 2.65 -14.26 -3.71
C ASP A 86 2.26 -14.23 -2.23
N SER A 87 3.20 -13.84 -1.38
CA SER A 87 2.99 -13.68 0.05
C SER A 87 2.31 -12.36 0.42
N GLY A 88 2.07 -11.45 -0.52
CA GLY A 88 1.25 -10.25 -0.36
C GLY A 88 2.04 -9.00 0.02
N CYS A 89 3.35 -8.90 -0.27
CA CYS A 89 4.02 -7.61 -0.23
C CYS A 89 3.47 -6.68 -1.31
N ALA A 90 3.45 -5.39 -1.03
CA ALA A 90 2.90 -4.38 -1.95
C ALA A 90 3.91 -3.95 -3.01
N ASP A 91 5.21 -4.02 -2.70
CA ASP A 91 6.30 -3.78 -3.64
C ASP A 91 7.54 -4.55 -3.18
N TYR A 92 8.50 -4.71 -4.10
CA TYR A 92 9.76 -5.39 -3.85
C TYR A 92 10.94 -4.55 -4.34
N ILE A 93 11.97 -4.39 -3.50
CA ILE A 93 13.18 -3.66 -3.84
C ILE A 93 14.35 -4.64 -3.89
N ARG A 94 15.02 -4.67 -5.03
CA ARG A 94 16.21 -5.51 -5.19
C ARG A 94 17.40 -4.88 -4.50
N GLU A 95 18.16 -5.66 -3.75
CA GLU A 95 19.44 -5.23 -3.19
C GLU A 95 20.56 -5.21 -4.25
N PRO A 96 21.51 -4.26 -4.15
CA PRO A 96 21.54 -3.13 -3.22
C PRO A 96 20.59 -2.01 -3.65
N TRP A 97 19.95 -1.33 -2.68
CA TRP A 97 19.07 -0.21 -2.96
C TRP A 97 19.48 1.06 -2.18
N ALA A 98 18.99 2.20 -2.57
CA ALA A 98 19.28 3.48 -1.95
C ALA A 98 17.99 4.21 -1.53
N LEU A 99 18.07 5.10 -0.54
CA LEU A 99 16.94 5.89 -0.04
C LEU A 99 16.15 6.64 -1.12
N PRO A 100 16.77 7.23 -2.17
CA PRO A 100 16.01 7.86 -3.25
C PRO A 100 15.10 6.87 -4.01
N GLU A 101 15.54 5.64 -4.23
CA GLU A 101 14.71 4.59 -4.86
C GLU A 101 13.54 4.23 -3.96
N LEU A 102 13.79 3.99 -2.66
CA LEU A 102 12.75 3.71 -1.69
C LEU A 102 11.72 4.84 -1.64
N ARG A 103 12.15 6.12 -1.60
CA ARG A 103 11.27 7.29 -1.62
C ARG A 103 10.38 7.34 -2.86
N ALA A 104 10.95 7.08 -4.04
CA ALA A 104 10.19 7.06 -5.29
C ALA A 104 9.13 5.96 -5.29
N ARG A 105 9.46 4.75 -4.81
CA ARG A 105 8.52 3.63 -4.71
C ARG A 105 7.42 3.90 -3.70
N ILE A 106 7.76 4.42 -2.52
CA ILE A 106 6.79 4.80 -1.49
C ILE A 106 5.87 5.91 -1.99
N GLY A 107 6.41 6.90 -2.70
CA GLY A 107 5.61 7.96 -3.32
C GLY A 107 4.53 7.39 -4.25
N ARG A 108 4.86 6.35 -5.02
CA ARG A 108 3.88 5.64 -5.87
C ARG A 108 2.82 4.89 -5.03
N LEU A 109 3.18 4.38 -3.87
CA LEU A 109 2.24 3.66 -3.00
C LEU A 109 1.26 4.60 -2.27
N PHE A 110 1.66 5.84 -1.97
CA PHE A 110 0.88 6.75 -1.13
C PHE A 110 0.33 8.00 -1.82
N GLY A 111 0.98 8.49 -2.81
CA GLY A 111 0.57 9.69 -3.52
C GLY A 111 0.11 9.38 -4.94
N GLN A 112 -0.83 8.43 -5.10
CA GLN A 112 -1.30 8.09 -6.44
C GLN A 112 -2.17 9.20 -7.00
N LYS A 113 -1.63 9.90 -7.99
CA LYS A 113 -2.38 10.85 -8.81
C LYS A 113 -2.87 10.14 -10.05
N PHE A 114 -4.14 10.32 -10.37
CA PHE A 114 -4.75 9.77 -11.57
C PHE A 114 -5.71 10.78 -12.19
N ARG A 115 -6.04 10.59 -13.46
CA ARG A 115 -6.90 11.50 -14.21
C ARG A 115 -8.15 10.81 -14.75
N ILE A 116 -9.21 11.61 -14.87
CA ILE A 116 -10.40 11.29 -15.63
C ILE A 116 -10.61 12.43 -16.62
N GLY A 117 -10.17 12.24 -17.84
CA GLY A 117 -10.06 13.34 -18.79
C GLY A 117 -9.10 14.41 -18.24
N GLU A 118 -9.56 15.66 -18.14
CA GLU A 118 -8.74 16.76 -17.61
C GLU A 118 -8.71 16.88 -16.07
N ARG A 119 -9.51 16.08 -15.37
CA ARG A 119 -9.68 16.19 -13.93
C ARG A 119 -8.66 15.32 -13.18
N ALA A 120 -7.85 15.96 -12.34
CA ALA A 120 -6.90 15.27 -11.47
C ALA A 120 -7.55 14.87 -10.16
N VAL A 121 -7.30 13.64 -9.75
CA VAL A 121 -7.71 13.09 -8.45
C VAL A 121 -6.49 12.51 -7.76
N GLU A 122 -6.39 12.69 -6.47
CA GLU A 122 -5.29 12.18 -5.66
C GLU A 122 -5.81 11.24 -4.56
N LEU A 123 -5.19 10.09 -4.44
CA LEU A 123 -5.38 9.17 -3.33
C LEU A 123 -4.20 9.29 -2.36
N GLY A 124 -4.43 9.91 -1.21
CA GLY A 124 -3.54 9.87 -0.05
C GLY A 124 -3.65 8.54 0.70
N ARG A 125 -3.29 8.53 1.98
CA ARG A 125 -3.41 7.31 2.80
C ARG A 125 -4.85 6.78 2.83
N ARG A 126 -5.78 7.63 3.26
CA ARG A 126 -7.22 7.35 3.33
C ARG A 126 -8.07 8.50 2.80
N LEU A 127 -7.45 9.55 2.32
CA LEU A 127 -8.13 10.72 1.78
C LEU A 127 -8.13 10.63 0.25
N LEU A 128 -9.31 10.60 -0.32
CA LEU A 128 -9.52 10.75 -1.75
C LEU A 128 -9.90 12.20 -2.03
N SER A 129 -9.06 12.90 -2.79
CA SER A 129 -9.22 14.33 -3.05
C SER A 129 -9.34 14.61 -4.53
N GLY A 130 -10.32 15.40 -4.92
CA GLY A 130 -10.50 15.97 -6.25
C GLY A 130 -10.33 17.49 -6.21
N LYS A 131 -10.73 18.15 -7.29
CA LYS A 131 -10.65 19.61 -7.39
C LYS A 131 -11.58 20.33 -6.39
N THR A 132 -12.76 19.78 -6.16
CA THR A 132 -13.85 20.45 -5.41
C THR A 132 -14.17 19.80 -4.08
N ALA A 133 -13.81 18.55 -3.89
CA ALA A 133 -14.16 17.79 -2.69
C ALA A 133 -13.04 16.82 -2.29
N ALA A 134 -13.03 16.49 -1.00
CA ALA A 134 -12.20 15.43 -0.44
C ALA A 134 -13.05 14.59 0.52
N ILE A 135 -12.85 13.28 0.53
CA ILE A 135 -13.60 12.36 1.38
C ILE A 135 -12.69 11.32 2.00
N GLU A 136 -12.93 11.00 3.26
CA GLU A 136 -12.20 9.94 3.93
C GLU A 136 -12.75 8.56 3.55
N LEU A 137 -11.85 7.69 3.10
CA LEU A 137 -12.12 6.30 2.82
C LEU A 137 -11.95 5.45 4.08
N SER A 138 -12.74 4.39 4.21
CA SER A 138 -12.42 3.33 5.16
C SER A 138 -11.12 2.64 4.75
N GLU A 139 -10.53 1.91 5.68
CA GLU A 139 -9.31 1.14 5.45
C GLU A 139 -9.44 0.21 4.22
N ASN A 140 -10.53 -0.57 4.19
CA ASN A 140 -10.80 -1.51 3.11
C ASN A 140 -11.04 -0.81 1.75
N GLU A 141 -11.72 0.33 1.75
CA GLU A 141 -11.94 1.13 0.55
C GLU A 141 -10.63 1.70 0.01
N SER A 142 -9.77 2.21 0.89
CA SER A 142 -8.47 2.75 0.50
C SER A 142 -7.56 1.66 -0.09
N ARG A 143 -7.50 0.49 0.56
CA ARG A 143 -6.72 -0.66 0.08
C ARG A 143 -7.22 -1.17 -1.26
N LEU A 144 -8.54 -1.33 -1.40
CA LEU A 144 -9.15 -1.77 -2.64
C LEU A 144 -8.87 -0.78 -3.78
N LEU A 145 -9.08 0.52 -3.54
CA LEU A 145 -8.81 1.53 -4.55
C LEU A 145 -7.34 1.53 -4.97
N ARG A 146 -6.43 1.41 -4.00
CA ARG A 146 -4.99 1.38 -4.25
C ARG A 146 -4.57 0.21 -5.14
N ILE A 147 -4.99 -1.02 -4.83
CA ILE A 147 -4.65 -2.18 -5.66
C ILE A 147 -5.23 -2.05 -7.08
N LEU A 148 -6.42 -1.47 -7.21
CA LEU A 148 -7.03 -1.22 -8.51
C LEU A 148 -6.29 -0.16 -9.31
N LEU A 149 -5.81 0.91 -8.67
CA LEU A 149 -5.00 1.95 -9.31
C LEU A 149 -3.61 1.44 -9.71
N LEU A 150 -2.95 0.64 -8.87
CA LEU A 150 -1.65 0.04 -9.17
C LEU A 150 -1.69 -0.87 -10.40
N ASN A 151 -2.82 -1.50 -10.66
CA ASN A 151 -3.00 -2.40 -11.79
C ASN A 151 -3.72 -1.75 -12.99
N ALA A 152 -4.18 -0.49 -12.86
CA ALA A 152 -4.92 0.18 -13.94
C ALA A 152 -4.10 0.25 -15.24
N PRO A 153 -4.71 0.02 -16.40
CA PRO A 153 -6.12 -0.32 -16.63
C PRO A 153 -6.46 -1.81 -16.57
N LEU A 154 -5.50 -2.66 -16.16
CA LEU A 154 -5.67 -4.11 -16.12
C LEU A 154 -6.64 -4.53 -15.01
N PRO A 155 -7.38 -5.64 -15.19
CA PRO A 155 -8.30 -6.12 -14.18
C PRO A 155 -7.55 -6.84 -13.04
N VAL A 156 -8.01 -6.61 -11.81
CA VAL A 156 -7.56 -7.31 -10.61
C VAL A 156 -8.49 -8.50 -10.36
N PRO A 157 -7.98 -9.73 -10.21
CA PRO A 157 -8.78 -10.89 -9.90
C PRO A 157 -9.57 -10.74 -8.60
N ARG A 158 -10.74 -11.38 -8.50
CA ARG A 158 -11.63 -11.24 -7.34
C ARG A 158 -10.95 -11.68 -6.03
N ASN A 159 -10.17 -12.76 -6.05
CA ASN A 159 -9.41 -13.24 -4.90
C ASN A 159 -8.33 -12.24 -4.45
N ALA A 160 -7.61 -11.62 -5.39
CA ALA A 160 -6.62 -10.58 -5.08
C ALA A 160 -7.28 -9.31 -4.52
N ALA A 161 -8.39 -8.86 -5.12
CA ALA A 161 -9.17 -7.74 -4.62
C ALA A 161 -9.72 -8.03 -3.20
N PHE A 162 -10.15 -9.27 -2.95
CA PHE A 162 -10.61 -9.70 -1.63
C PHE A 162 -9.46 -9.77 -0.62
N ALA A 163 -8.30 -10.32 -1.01
CA ALA A 163 -7.12 -10.40 -0.14
C ALA A 163 -6.60 -9.01 0.31
N ALA A 164 -6.92 -7.95 -0.43
CA ALA A 164 -6.64 -6.58 -0.03
C ALA A 164 -7.53 -6.08 1.13
N LEU A 165 -8.65 -6.75 1.42
CA LEU A 165 -9.55 -6.39 2.52
C LEU A 165 -9.10 -7.09 3.80
N SER A 166 -9.27 -6.42 4.93
CA SER A 166 -8.97 -6.97 6.27
C SER A 166 -10.16 -7.76 6.85
N SER A 167 -10.83 -8.58 6.05
CA SER A 167 -11.99 -9.35 6.50
C SER A 167 -11.68 -10.81 6.75
N SER A 168 -12.34 -11.40 7.76
CA SER A 168 -12.26 -12.83 8.05
C SER A 168 -12.97 -13.65 6.98
N ALA A 169 -12.51 -14.88 6.75
CA ALA A 169 -12.99 -15.79 5.69
C ALA A 169 -14.52 -16.03 5.66
N ARG A 170 -15.20 -15.80 6.77
CA ARG A 170 -16.65 -16.09 6.89
C ARG A 170 -17.56 -15.00 6.28
N GLU A 171 -17.05 -13.76 6.07
CA GLU A 171 -17.79 -12.63 5.51
C GLU A 171 -17.53 -12.40 4.01
N GLU A 172 -16.82 -13.31 3.35
CA GLU A 172 -16.13 -13.11 2.07
C GLU A 172 -17.00 -12.67 0.91
N ARG A 173 -18.17 -13.29 0.72
CA ARG A 173 -18.92 -13.09 -0.54
C ARG A 173 -19.54 -11.71 -0.67
N HIS A 174 -19.90 -11.09 0.45
CA HIS A 174 -20.61 -9.81 0.47
C HIS A 174 -19.71 -8.61 0.84
N ALA A 175 -18.60 -8.86 1.55
CA ALA A 175 -17.70 -7.79 2.00
C ALA A 175 -17.11 -7.00 0.83
N LEU A 176 -16.57 -7.69 -0.18
CA LEU A 176 -15.99 -7.06 -1.36
C LEU A 176 -17.05 -6.28 -2.16
N SER A 177 -18.24 -6.86 -2.37
CA SER A 177 -19.31 -6.19 -3.10
C SER A 177 -19.81 -4.94 -2.37
N ARG A 178 -19.97 -5.01 -1.05
CA ARG A 178 -20.33 -3.84 -0.22
C ARG A 178 -19.25 -2.75 -0.28
N CYS A 179 -17.99 -3.14 -0.18
CA CYS A 179 -16.85 -2.24 -0.29
C CYS A 179 -16.83 -1.52 -1.66
N VAL A 180 -17.05 -2.25 -2.75
CA VAL A 180 -17.11 -1.69 -4.12
C VAL A 180 -18.27 -0.69 -4.25
N ILE A 181 -19.45 -1.02 -3.73
CA ILE A 181 -20.63 -0.13 -3.79
C ILE A 181 -20.36 1.16 -3.01
N SER A 182 -19.86 1.04 -1.77
CA SER A 182 -19.55 2.18 -0.92
C SER A 182 -18.46 3.06 -1.55
N LEU A 183 -17.39 2.42 -2.04
CA LEU A 183 -16.29 3.12 -2.70
C LEU A 183 -16.75 3.90 -3.93
N ARG A 184 -17.57 3.30 -4.81
CA ARG A 184 -18.14 4.01 -5.97
C ARG A 184 -18.89 5.27 -5.58
N ARG A 185 -19.77 5.17 -4.57
CA ARG A 185 -20.56 6.30 -4.08
C ARG A 185 -19.65 7.43 -3.56
N LYS A 186 -18.63 7.09 -2.78
CA LYS A 186 -17.64 8.05 -2.27
C LYS A 186 -16.83 8.68 -3.40
N MET A 187 -16.42 7.90 -4.38
CA MET A 187 -15.72 8.39 -5.56
C MET A 187 -16.57 9.39 -6.35
N ASP A 188 -17.85 9.11 -6.54
CA ASP A 188 -18.78 10.03 -7.22
C ASP A 188 -19.03 11.32 -6.42
N THR A 189 -18.89 11.30 -5.09
CA THR A 189 -18.94 12.50 -4.25
C THR A 189 -17.71 13.41 -4.50
N VAL A 190 -16.55 12.82 -4.71
CA VAL A 190 -15.30 13.57 -4.96
C VAL A 190 -15.29 14.13 -6.39
N GLU A 191 -15.71 13.33 -7.34
CA GLU A 191 -15.76 13.71 -8.75
C GLU A 191 -16.88 12.96 -9.46
N PRO A 192 -17.89 13.64 -10.00
CA PRO A 192 -19.01 13.01 -10.69
C PRO A 192 -18.55 12.11 -11.85
N GLY A 193 -19.02 10.86 -11.85
CA GLY A 193 -18.67 9.84 -12.85
C GLY A 193 -17.40 9.06 -12.53
N LEU A 194 -16.67 9.38 -11.44
CA LEU A 194 -15.49 8.63 -11.01
C LEU A 194 -15.85 7.20 -10.60
N GLY A 195 -16.95 7.00 -9.89
CA GLY A 195 -17.42 5.68 -9.46
C GLY A 195 -17.72 4.74 -10.63
N ALA A 196 -18.18 5.28 -11.77
CA ALA A 196 -18.43 4.51 -12.98
C ALA A 196 -17.12 3.98 -13.64
N ARG A 197 -15.98 4.55 -13.28
CA ARG A 197 -14.66 4.08 -13.75
C ARG A 197 -14.20 2.79 -13.06
N LEU A 198 -14.73 2.50 -11.89
CA LEU A 198 -14.52 1.21 -11.22
C LEU A 198 -15.51 0.19 -11.80
N ARG A 199 -15.04 -0.68 -12.70
CA ARG A 199 -15.87 -1.63 -13.44
C ARG A 199 -15.68 -3.06 -12.97
N ALA A 200 -16.79 -3.80 -12.91
CA ALA A 200 -16.73 -5.25 -12.76
C ALA A 200 -16.35 -5.88 -14.12
N VAL A 201 -15.47 -6.87 -14.08
CA VAL A 201 -15.13 -7.73 -15.22
C VAL A 201 -15.74 -9.10 -14.94
N ARG A 202 -16.76 -9.45 -15.76
CA ARG A 202 -17.55 -10.69 -15.57
C ARG A 202 -16.63 -11.93 -15.50
N GLY A 203 -16.82 -12.73 -14.47
CA GLY A 203 -16.05 -13.97 -14.25
C GLY A 203 -14.63 -13.76 -13.77
N PHE A 204 -14.13 -12.53 -13.66
CA PHE A 204 -12.74 -12.26 -13.29
C PHE A 204 -12.60 -11.44 -12.01
N GLY A 205 -13.11 -10.21 -11.97
CA GLY A 205 -12.93 -9.31 -10.82
C GLY A 205 -13.31 -7.88 -11.12
N TYR A 206 -12.40 -6.94 -10.81
CA TYR A 206 -12.64 -5.50 -10.95
C TYR A 206 -11.46 -4.79 -11.63
N ARG A 207 -11.74 -3.68 -12.30
CA ARG A 207 -10.70 -2.81 -12.88
C ARG A 207 -11.01 -1.34 -12.69
N MET A 208 -9.97 -0.54 -12.66
CA MET A 208 -10.05 0.92 -12.66
C MET A 208 -9.71 1.47 -14.05
N MET A 209 -10.58 2.31 -14.59
CA MET A 209 -10.45 2.90 -15.93
C MET A 209 -10.07 4.37 -15.80
N VAL A 210 -8.81 4.62 -15.46
CA VAL A 210 -8.23 5.98 -15.29
C VAL A 210 -6.84 6.03 -15.87
N ASP A 211 -6.36 7.23 -16.17
CA ASP A 211 -4.99 7.48 -16.57
C ASP A 211 -4.17 7.77 -15.31
N ILE A 212 -3.13 6.98 -15.07
CA ILE A 212 -2.22 7.19 -13.94
C ILE A 212 -1.22 8.28 -14.35
N CYS A 213 -1.14 9.33 -13.55
CA CYS A 213 -0.10 10.34 -13.70
C CYS A 213 1.20 9.79 -13.13
N GLY A 214 2.20 9.62 -13.98
CA GLY A 214 3.56 9.23 -13.59
C GLY A 214 4.28 10.34 -12.81
#